data_3d14b6141e4cede1675a3a4c7a65cbff
#
_entry.id   3d14b6141e4cede1675a3a4c7a65cbff
#
_cell.length_a   1.000
_cell.length_b   1.000
_cell.length_c   1.000
_cell.angle_alpha   90.00
_cell.angle_beta   90.00
_cell.angle_gamma   90.00
#
_symmetry.space_group_name_H-M   'P 1'
#
loop_
_entity.id
_entity.type
_entity.pdbx_description
1 polymer ?
#
loop_
_entity_poly.entity_id
_entity_poly.type
_entity_poly.pdbx_seq_one_letter_code
_entity_poly.pdbx_strand_id
1 'polypeptide(L)'
;MIRTTTARGAGALLACGAGLLALSGCTGSADEGTAPTTAPPLISSAPTPSGAVPTASAGSTTPLPTATPATALLPCEDLLTADEEGSLAEDGLALSPEATVYDVDYPVVQEIAEDGVLCRWSGQGDVSVVVGQLAVPDAEWPDRSAVLLADGFTADDTAAPGFLDGPDGPDESYPGRGVLHRDGVLYYVSYSGIVGSIVPLSG
;
A
#
# COMPACT_ATOMS: atom_id res chain seq x y z
N MET A 1 10.08 43.82 -27.91
CA MET A 1 11.11 44.40 -27.01
C MET A 1 11.72 43.25 -26.23
N ILE A 2 12.93 42.91 -26.61
CA ILE A 2 13.69 41.75 -26.09
C ILE A 2 14.44 42.22 -24.85
N ARG A 3 14.31 41.51 -23.71
CA ARG A 3 15.24 41.67 -22.59
C ARG A 3 15.79 40.28 -22.21
N THR A 4 16.98 40.07 -22.70
CA THR A 4 17.89 38.99 -22.33
C THR A 4 18.52 39.33 -20.96
N THR A 5 18.37 38.48 -19.96
CA THR A 5 19.15 38.60 -18.74
C THR A 5 19.92 37.29 -18.54
N THR A 6 21.20 37.35 -18.84
CA THR A 6 22.18 36.32 -18.59
C THR A 6 22.68 36.49 -17.15
N ALA A 7 22.50 35.49 -16.30
CA ALA A 7 23.17 35.38 -15.02
C ALA A 7 24.10 34.16 -15.04
N ARG A 8 25.41 34.47 -15.15
CA ARG A 8 26.50 33.53 -14.86
C ARG A 8 26.69 33.45 -13.33
N GLY A 9 26.62 32.30 -12.78
CA GLY A 9 27.04 32.00 -11.41
C GLY A 9 28.01 30.84 -11.41
N ALA A 10 29.28 31.17 -11.13
CA ALA A 10 30.41 30.26 -11.07
C ALA A 10 30.49 29.53 -9.71
N GLY A 11 30.81 28.25 -9.76
CA GLY A 11 31.88 27.60 -8.97
C GLY A 11 31.70 27.46 -7.47
N ALA A 12 31.67 26.18 -7.01
CA ALA A 12 32.42 25.77 -5.82
C ALA A 12 32.68 24.27 -5.88
N LEU A 13 33.93 23.92 -6.15
CA LEU A 13 34.58 22.64 -5.87
C LEU A 13 34.83 22.55 -4.35
N LEU A 14 34.45 21.46 -3.71
CA LEU A 14 34.99 21.01 -2.40
C LEU A 14 34.95 19.48 -2.42
N ALA A 15 36.01 18.87 -2.67
CA ALA A 15 37.09 18.29 -1.86
C ALA A 15 36.65 17.16 -0.91
N CYS A 16 37.05 15.94 -1.34
CA CYS A 16 37.52 14.76 -0.60
C CYS A 16 37.29 14.69 0.91
N GLY A 17 36.64 13.60 1.32
CA GLY A 17 36.69 13.05 2.65
C GLY A 17 36.73 11.53 2.59
N ALA A 18 37.94 10.94 2.50
CA ALA A 18 38.17 9.51 2.67
C ALA A 18 38.03 9.15 4.15
N GLY A 19 37.05 8.38 4.52
CA GLY A 19 36.86 7.80 5.84
C GLY A 19 36.89 6.27 5.76
N LEU A 20 38.09 5.71 6.02
CA LEU A 20 38.26 4.29 6.37
C LEU A 20 37.70 4.06 7.78
N LEU A 21 36.72 3.17 7.97
CA LEU A 21 36.44 2.58 9.27
C LEU A 21 36.21 1.07 9.15
N ALA A 22 37.15 0.44 9.72
CA ALA A 22 37.34 -0.84 10.38
C ALA A 22 36.12 -1.81 10.42
N LEU A 23 36.41 -3.03 9.88
CA LEU A 23 35.73 -4.27 10.19
C LEU A 23 35.93 -4.64 11.67
N SER A 24 34.86 -4.83 12.38
CA SER A 24 34.87 -5.60 13.63
C SER A 24 33.99 -6.81 13.47
N GLY A 25 34.59 -7.96 13.32
CA GLY A 25 33.93 -9.26 13.37
C GLY A 25 33.48 -9.58 14.79
N CYS A 26 32.29 -10.14 14.92
CA CYS A 26 31.88 -10.92 16.07
C CYS A 26 31.47 -12.31 15.61
N THR A 27 32.35 -13.25 15.84
CA THR A 27 32.06 -14.69 15.85
C THR A 27 31.26 -15.00 17.12
N GLY A 28 30.02 -15.43 17.00
CA GLY A 28 29.17 -15.90 18.08
C GLY A 28 28.73 -17.33 17.84
N SER A 29 29.15 -18.18 18.74
CA SER A 29 29.10 -19.62 18.88
C SER A 29 27.75 -20.25 18.63
N ALA A 30 27.80 -21.42 17.99
CA ALA A 30 26.73 -22.42 17.97
C ALA A 30 26.51 -22.99 19.37
N ASP A 31 25.25 -23.02 19.81
CA ASP A 31 24.81 -23.78 20.97
C ASP A 31 23.89 -24.89 20.49
N GLU A 32 24.38 -26.12 20.63
CA GLU A 32 23.64 -27.36 20.38
C GLU A 32 22.70 -27.62 21.58
N GLY A 33 21.43 -27.27 21.46
CA GLY A 33 20.37 -27.58 22.39
C GLY A 33 19.60 -28.85 22.04
N THR A 34 19.92 -29.91 22.73
CA THR A 34 19.31 -31.24 22.80
C THR A 34 17.78 -31.21 22.86
N ALA A 35 17.12 -31.92 21.95
CA ALA A 35 15.68 -32.17 21.96
C ALA A 35 15.30 -33.23 23.01
N PRO A 36 14.23 -33.04 23.80
CA PRO A 36 13.58 -34.15 24.50
C PRO A 36 12.44 -34.72 23.65
N THR A 37 12.59 -35.97 23.31
CA THR A 37 11.56 -36.85 22.78
C THR A 37 10.51 -37.11 23.88
N THR A 38 9.28 -36.63 23.65
CA THR A 38 8.13 -37.03 24.47
C THR A 38 7.11 -37.76 23.58
N ALA A 39 6.91 -39.04 23.92
CA ALA A 39 5.96 -39.92 23.27
C ALA A 39 4.49 -39.49 23.55
N PRO A 40 3.55 -39.71 22.62
CA PRO A 40 2.14 -39.44 22.86
C PRO A 40 1.47 -40.54 23.67
N PRO A 41 0.55 -40.19 24.58
CA PRO A 41 -0.27 -41.19 25.29
C PRO A 41 -1.40 -41.68 24.38
N LEU A 42 -1.55 -43.01 24.38
CA LEU A 42 -2.71 -43.73 23.88
C LEU A 42 -3.91 -43.44 24.75
N ILE A 43 -4.97 -42.91 24.22
CA ILE A 43 -6.25 -42.75 24.91
C ILE A 43 -7.33 -43.54 24.18
N SER A 44 -7.71 -44.48 24.88
CA SER A 44 -8.93 -45.25 25.13
C SER A 44 -10.22 -44.79 24.42
N SER A 45 -10.88 -45.79 23.92
CA SER A 45 -12.18 -45.80 23.24
C SER A 45 -13.31 -45.17 24.05
N ALA A 46 -14.08 -44.29 23.42
CA ALA A 46 -15.33 -43.79 23.95
C ALA A 46 -16.53 -44.65 23.50
N PRO A 47 -17.55 -44.80 24.36
CA PRO A 47 -18.75 -45.56 24.00
C PRO A 47 -19.70 -44.75 23.12
N THR A 48 -20.33 -45.45 22.19
CA THR A 48 -21.40 -44.98 21.29
C THR A 48 -22.66 -44.65 22.07
N PRO A 49 -23.25 -43.45 21.98
CA PRO A 49 -24.62 -43.24 22.40
C PRO A 49 -25.57 -43.51 21.23
N SER A 50 -26.51 -44.38 21.56
CA SER A 50 -27.66 -44.82 20.74
C SER A 50 -28.65 -43.67 20.54
N GLY A 51 -29.12 -43.52 19.32
CA GLY A 51 -30.38 -43.03 18.83
C GLY A 51 -31.16 -41.93 19.56
N ALA A 52 -31.12 -40.72 19.02
CA ALA A 52 -32.25 -39.81 19.14
C ALA A 52 -32.70 -39.39 17.73
N VAL A 53 -33.96 -39.65 17.43
CA VAL A 53 -34.63 -39.26 16.21
C VAL A 53 -34.71 -37.74 16.16
N PRO A 54 -34.19 -37.03 15.12
CA PRO A 54 -34.36 -35.60 15.06
C PRO A 54 -35.80 -35.27 14.60
N THR A 55 -36.55 -34.64 15.48
CA THR A 55 -37.77 -33.93 15.15
C THR A 55 -37.44 -32.82 14.18
N ALA A 56 -38.10 -32.82 13.03
CA ALA A 56 -37.93 -31.77 12.02
C ALA A 56 -38.27 -30.40 12.61
N SER A 57 -37.27 -29.62 12.87
CA SER A 57 -37.41 -28.23 13.27
C SER A 57 -37.69 -27.40 12.02
N ALA A 58 -38.80 -26.66 12.05
CA ALA A 58 -39.22 -25.76 10.99
C ALA A 58 -38.08 -24.82 10.60
N GLY A 59 -37.78 -24.80 9.30
CA GLY A 59 -36.66 -23.98 8.75
C GLY A 59 -36.88 -22.51 9.06
N SER A 60 -36.03 -21.98 9.91
CA SER A 60 -35.76 -20.53 9.95
C SER A 60 -35.04 -20.16 8.65
N THR A 61 -35.77 -19.53 7.76
CA THR A 61 -35.14 -18.86 6.60
C THR A 61 -34.32 -17.71 7.13
N THR A 62 -33.02 -17.95 7.33
CA THR A 62 -32.04 -16.87 7.58
C THR A 62 -32.11 -15.96 6.34
N PRO A 63 -32.40 -14.65 6.51
CA PRO A 63 -32.36 -13.74 5.37
C PRO A 63 -30.95 -13.79 4.77
N LEU A 64 -30.91 -14.01 3.46
CA LEU A 64 -29.66 -13.92 2.69
C LEU A 64 -29.09 -12.52 2.90
N PRO A 65 -27.79 -12.37 3.27
CA PRO A 65 -27.21 -11.06 3.42
C PRO A 65 -27.40 -10.29 2.10
N THR A 66 -28.06 -9.15 2.19
CA THR A 66 -28.15 -8.23 1.05
C THR A 66 -26.74 -7.81 0.71
N ALA A 67 -26.27 -8.17 -0.49
CA ALA A 67 -24.96 -7.73 -0.96
C ALA A 67 -24.93 -6.20 -0.93
N THR A 68 -23.99 -5.65 -0.17
CA THR A 68 -23.69 -4.22 -0.22
C THR A 68 -23.27 -3.90 -1.66
N PRO A 69 -23.83 -2.86 -2.30
CA PRO A 69 -23.38 -2.48 -3.63
C PRO A 69 -21.88 -2.24 -3.61
N ALA A 70 -21.16 -2.86 -4.53
CA ALA A 70 -19.72 -2.63 -4.68
C ALA A 70 -19.50 -1.13 -4.95
N THR A 71 -18.62 -0.51 -4.19
CA THR A 71 -18.22 0.89 -4.42
C THR A 71 -17.57 0.97 -5.80
N ALA A 72 -18.11 1.83 -6.67
CA ALA A 72 -17.57 2.00 -8.02
C ALA A 72 -16.24 2.76 -7.94
N LEU A 73 -15.19 2.17 -8.51
CA LEU A 73 -13.89 2.83 -8.68
C LEU A 73 -13.96 3.80 -9.87
N LEU A 74 -13.25 4.92 -9.77
CA LEU A 74 -13.19 5.90 -10.86
C LEU A 74 -12.14 5.48 -11.90
N PRO A 75 -12.37 5.76 -13.19
CA PRO A 75 -11.35 5.64 -14.20
C PRO A 75 -10.25 6.70 -13.98
N CYS A 76 -9.06 6.47 -14.54
CA CYS A 76 -7.90 7.32 -14.27
C CYS A 76 -8.08 8.78 -14.70
N GLU A 77 -8.81 9.01 -15.78
CA GLU A 77 -9.12 10.35 -16.31
C GLU A 77 -10.05 11.18 -15.42
N ASP A 78 -10.76 10.56 -14.48
CA ASP A 78 -11.70 11.22 -13.58
C ASP A 78 -11.21 11.19 -12.11
N LEU A 79 -10.01 10.65 -11.87
CA LEU A 79 -9.53 10.37 -10.51
C LEU A 79 -8.99 11.61 -9.80
N LEU A 80 -8.30 12.48 -10.53
CA LEU A 80 -7.70 13.70 -9.97
C LEU A 80 -8.56 14.92 -10.27
N THR A 81 -8.42 15.94 -9.43
CA THR A 81 -9.01 17.25 -9.71
C THR A 81 -8.36 17.89 -10.95
N ALA A 82 -9.11 18.70 -11.67
CA ALA A 82 -8.59 19.40 -12.86
C ALA A 82 -7.38 20.30 -12.55
N ASP A 83 -7.30 20.85 -11.36
CA ASP A 83 -6.16 21.66 -10.91
C ASP A 83 -4.90 20.81 -10.77
N GLU A 84 -5.01 19.61 -10.20
CA GLU A 84 -3.88 18.68 -10.09
C GLU A 84 -3.44 18.15 -11.45
N GLU A 85 -4.38 17.76 -12.32
CA GLU A 85 -4.04 17.34 -13.67
C GLU A 85 -3.32 18.45 -14.44
N GLY A 86 -3.78 19.71 -14.27
CA GLY A 86 -3.11 20.87 -14.83
C GLY A 86 -1.67 21.03 -14.32
N SER A 87 -1.47 20.88 -13.02
CA SER A 87 -0.14 20.94 -12.39
C SER A 87 0.80 19.84 -12.90
N LEU A 88 0.31 18.60 -12.97
CA LEU A 88 1.08 17.48 -13.52
C LEU A 88 1.46 17.73 -14.99
N ALA A 89 0.55 18.27 -15.79
CA ALA A 89 0.83 18.61 -17.19
C ALA A 89 1.86 19.75 -17.32
N GLU A 90 1.86 20.75 -16.43
CA GLU A 90 2.87 21.81 -16.37
C GLU A 90 4.25 21.24 -16.03
N ASP A 91 4.31 20.21 -15.20
CA ASP A 91 5.53 19.46 -14.88
C ASP A 91 5.95 18.47 -15.99
N GLY A 92 5.19 18.40 -17.07
CA GLY A 92 5.45 17.52 -18.21
C GLY A 92 5.03 16.07 -18.00
N LEU A 93 4.20 15.81 -17.01
CA LEU A 93 3.64 14.49 -16.74
C LEU A 93 2.28 14.34 -17.44
N ALA A 94 2.05 13.19 -18.04
CA ALA A 94 0.78 12.84 -18.67
C ALA A 94 0.31 11.46 -18.21
N LEU A 95 -0.99 11.27 -18.22
CA LEU A 95 -1.58 9.96 -17.93
C LEU A 95 -1.05 8.91 -18.91
N SER A 96 -0.45 7.87 -18.37
CA SER A 96 0.07 6.74 -19.14
C SER A 96 -1.08 5.81 -19.53
N PRO A 97 -1.06 5.25 -20.76
CA PRO A 97 -2.12 4.32 -21.19
C PRO A 97 -2.16 3.03 -20.37
N GLU A 98 -1.05 2.68 -19.76
CA GLU A 98 -0.91 1.51 -18.89
C GLU A 98 -0.01 1.86 -17.69
N ALA A 99 -0.41 1.42 -16.51
CA ALA A 99 0.41 1.54 -15.32
C ALA A 99 1.30 0.30 -15.17
N THR A 100 2.61 0.50 -15.20
CA THR A 100 3.58 -0.57 -14.97
C THR A 100 3.76 -0.78 -13.47
N VAL A 101 3.73 -2.03 -13.03
CA VAL A 101 4.07 -2.47 -11.67
C VAL A 101 5.45 -3.11 -11.69
N TYR A 102 6.24 -2.84 -10.68
CA TYR A 102 7.60 -3.36 -10.53
C TYR A 102 7.67 -4.31 -9.32
N ASP A 103 8.61 -5.24 -9.33
CA ASP A 103 8.82 -6.20 -8.23
C ASP A 103 9.17 -5.52 -6.88
N VAL A 104 9.58 -4.25 -6.95
CA VAL A 104 9.92 -3.42 -5.78
C VAL A 104 8.73 -2.63 -5.23
N ASP A 105 7.61 -2.59 -5.95
CA ASP A 105 6.38 -1.96 -5.48
C ASP A 105 5.80 -2.75 -4.30
N TYR A 106 5.11 -2.05 -3.41
CA TYR A 106 4.44 -2.70 -2.28
C TYR A 106 3.45 -3.77 -2.76
N PRO A 107 3.25 -4.86 -1.99
CA PRO A 107 2.26 -5.88 -2.32
C PRO A 107 0.86 -5.30 -2.58
N VAL A 108 0.47 -4.25 -1.86
CA VAL A 108 -0.81 -3.56 -2.06
C VAL A 108 -0.92 -2.91 -3.44
N VAL A 109 0.18 -2.42 -4.02
CA VAL A 109 0.19 -1.86 -5.38
C VAL A 109 0.01 -2.94 -6.43
N GLN A 110 0.63 -4.10 -6.22
CA GLN A 110 0.47 -5.26 -7.09
C GLN A 110 -0.99 -5.74 -7.08
N GLU A 111 -1.59 -5.84 -5.89
CA GLU A 111 -3.01 -6.20 -5.75
C GLU A 111 -3.94 -5.18 -6.41
N ILE A 112 -3.68 -3.87 -6.24
CA ILE A 112 -4.45 -2.82 -6.91
C ILE A 112 -4.39 -2.97 -8.44
N ALA A 113 -3.22 -3.35 -8.97
CA ALA A 113 -3.08 -3.55 -10.42
C ALA A 113 -3.84 -4.78 -10.93
N GLU A 114 -4.02 -5.80 -10.10
CA GLU A 114 -4.75 -7.03 -10.45
C GLU A 114 -6.26 -6.87 -10.30
N ASP A 115 -6.72 -6.27 -9.19
CA ASP A 115 -8.12 -6.30 -8.76
C ASP A 115 -8.77 -4.90 -8.67
N GLY A 116 -8.03 -3.84 -8.90
CA GLY A 116 -8.45 -2.46 -8.76
C GLY A 116 -8.22 -1.61 -10.00
N VAL A 117 -7.98 -0.33 -9.77
CA VAL A 117 -7.60 0.65 -10.80
C VAL A 117 -6.28 1.29 -10.38
N LEU A 118 -5.22 1.13 -11.20
CA LEU A 118 -3.92 1.74 -10.99
C LEU A 118 -3.66 2.75 -12.09
N CYS A 119 -3.41 3.99 -11.71
CA CYS A 119 -3.17 5.12 -12.61
C CYS A 119 -1.74 5.62 -12.45
N ARG A 120 -1.09 5.93 -13.58
CA ARG A 120 0.27 6.48 -13.58
C ARG A 120 0.34 7.69 -14.49
N TRP A 121 0.85 8.79 -13.97
CA TRP A 121 1.28 9.94 -14.77
C TRP A 121 2.80 9.92 -14.86
N SER A 122 3.31 10.02 -16.07
CA SER A 122 4.76 9.98 -16.33
C SER A 122 5.13 10.91 -17.48
N GLY A 123 6.39 11.32 -17.51
CA GLY A 123 6.95 12.23 -18.51
C GLY A 123 8.33 11.79 -18.96
N GLN A 124 9.16 12.78 -19.31
CA GLN A 124 10.56 12.52 -19.62
C GLN A 124 11.36 12.43 -18.31
N GLY A 125 12.17 11.39 -18.19
CA GLY A 125 12.97 11.10 -16.99
C GLY A 125 12.31 10.06 -16.09
N ASP A 126 12.78 9.96 -14.85
CA ASP A 126 12.40 8.91 -13.91
C ASP A 126 11.28 9.33 -12.94
N VAL A 127 10.69 10.53 -13.17
CA VAL A 127 9.62 11.02 -12.30
C VAL A 127 8.29 10.42 -12.75
N SER A 128 7.57 9.85 -11.82
CA SER A 128 6.20 9.40 -12.04
C SER A 128 5.33 9.59 -10.79
N VAL A 129 4.06 9.82 -11.04
CA VAL A 129 3.03 9.87 -10.01
C VAL A 129 2.13 8.66 -10.19
N VAL A 130 1.86 7.96 -9.10
CA VAL A 130 1.02 6.77 -9.10
C VAL A 130 -0.10 6.94 -8.08
N VAL A 131 -1.33 6.69 -8.51
CA VAL A 131 -2.50 6.64 -7.65
C VAL A 131 -3.26 5.35 -7.95
N GLY A 132 -3.62 4.63 -6.90
CA GLY A 132 -4.35 3.37 -7.01
C GLY A 132 -5.66 3.40 -6.23
N GLN A 133 -6.62 2.59 -6.67
CA GLN A 133 -7.89 2.37 -6.00
C GLN A 133 -8.19 0.87 -5.95
N LEU A 134 -8.64 0.40 -4.79
CA LEU A 134 -9.11 -0.97 -4.58
C LEU A 134 -10.38 -0.95 -3.75
N ALA A 135 -11.41 -1.67 -4.16
CA ALA A 135 -12.61 -1.81 -3.36
C ALA A 135 -12.31 -2.68 -2.12
N VAL A 136 -12.34 -2.07 -0.95
CA VAL A 136 -12.12 -2.73 0.35
C VAL A 136 -13.28 -2.33 1.26
N PRO A 137 -14.23 -3.22 1.53
CA PRO A 137 -15.36 -2.93 2.42
C PRO A 137 -14.90 -2.45 3.80
N ASP A 138 -15.64 -1.52 4.41
CA ASP A 138 -15.29 -0.99 5.74
C ASP A 138 -15.15 -2.10 6.80
N ALA A 139 -15.91 -3.18 6.66
CA ALA A 139 -15.84 -4.33 7.57
C ALA A 139 -14.51 -5.11 7.47
N GLU A 140 -13.81 -5.03 6.33
CA GLU A 140 -12.54 -5.72 6.08
C GLU A 140 -11.33 -4.83 6.40
N TRP A 141 -11.53 -3.52 6.47
CA TRP A 141 -10.44 -2.56 6.70
C TRP A 141 -9.64 -2.78 7.98
N PRO A 142 -10.24 -3.13 9.15
CA PRO A 142 -9.46 -3.37 10.36
C PRO A 142 -8.41 -4.47 10.20
N ASP A 143 -8.77 -5.59 9.58
CA ASP A 143 -7.85 -6.70 9.35
C ASP A 143 -6.78 -6.32 8.32
N ARG A 144 -7.19 -5.61 7.26
CA ARG A 144 -6.31 -5.12 6.23
C ARG A 144 -5.27 -4.13 6.76
N SER A 145 -5.71 -3.15 7.54
CA SER A 145 -4.82 -2.16 8.15
C SER A 145 -3.82 -2.81 9.12
N ALA A 146 -4.23 -3.85 9.84
CA ALA A 146 -3.33 -4.61 10.72
C ALA A 146 -2.20 -5.30 9.93
N VAL A 147 -2.49 -5.84 8.74
CA VAL A 147 -1.47 -6.41 7.84
C VAL A 147 -0.51 -5.32 7.37
N LEU A 148 -1.01 -4.18 6.89
CA LEU A 148 -0.16 -3.06 6.46
C LEU A 148 0.75 -2.56 7.58
N LEU A 149 0.23 -2.42 8.80
CA LEU A 149 1.03 -2.03 9.97
C LEU A 149 2.11 -3.09 10.30
N ALA A 150 1.81 -4.37 10.14
CA ALA A 150 2.79 -5.45 10.32
C ALA A 150 3.87 -5.43 9.22
N ASP A 151 3.55 -4.96 8.02
CA ASP A 151 4.45 -4.78 6.89
C ASP A 151 5.26 -3.47 6.96
N GLY A 152 5.14 -2.72 8.07
CA GLY A 152 5.95 -1.55 8.36
C GLY A 152 5.33 -0.21 8.00
N PHE A 153 4.06 -0.19 7.58
CA PHE A 153 3.34 1.07 7.44
C PHE A 153 3.14 1.73 8.82
N THR A 154 3.11 3.04 8.86
CA THR A 154 2.94 3.83 10.09
C THR A 154 1.84 4.87 9.92
N ALA A 155 1.08 5.13 10.99
CA ALA A 155 0.04 6.15 10.93
C ALA A 155 0.66 7.54 10.79
N ASP A 156 0.16 8.31 9.82
CA ASP A 156 0.54 9.71 9.58
C ASP A 156 -0.69 10.57 9.29
N ASP A 157 -1.37 10.98 10.34
CA ASP A 157 -2.54 11.87 10.24
C ASP A 157 -2.21 13.28 9.73
N THR A 158 -0.92 13.61 9.51
CA THR A 158 -0.54 14.92 8.96
C THR A 158 -0.82 15.02 7.46
N ALA A 159 -0.75 13.90 6.75
CA ALA A 159 -1.13 13.84 5.33
C ALA A 159 -2.66 13.90 5.17
N ALA A 160 -3.36 13.03 5.88
CA ALA A 160 -4.82 13.01 5.99
C ALA A 160 -5.22 12.13 7.19
N PRO A 161 -6.36 12.39 7.84
CA PRO A 161 -6.84 11.53 8.92
C PRO A 161 -6.98 10.07 8.48
N GLY A 162 -6.26 9.17 9.15
CA GLY A 162 -6.25 7.74 8.87
C GLY A 162 -5.29 7.32 7.74
N PHE A 163 -4.41 8.20 7.26
CA PHE A 163 -3.36 7.84 6.31
C PHE A 163 -2.32 6.93 6.97
N LEU A 164 -1.90 5.91 6.25
CA LEU A 164 -0.80 5.03 6.61
C LEU A 164 0.36 5.28 5.64
N ASP A 165 1.45 5.86 6.15
CA ASP A 165 2.68 6.07 5.40
C ASP A 165 3.45 4.75 5.30
N GLY A 166 3.85 4.38 4.09
CA GLY A 166 4.58 3.14 3.85
C GLY A 166 6.03 3.22 4.29
N PRO A 167 6.69 2.08 4.50
CA PRO A 167 8.11 2.04 4.79
C PRO A 167 8.92 2.68 3.64
N ASP A 168 10.13 3.14 3.96
CA ASP A 168 11.03 3.68 2.94
C ASP A 168 11.25 2.66 1.82
N GLY A 169 11.25 3.15 0.58
CA GLY A 169 11.54 2.33 -0.58
C GLY A 169 12.98 1.81 -0.57
N PRO A 170 13.32 0.91 -1.52
CA PRO A 170 14.67 0.31 -1.60
C PRO A 170 15.77 1.35 -1.84
N ASP A 171 15.43 2.50 -2.39
CA ASP A 171 16.32 3.66 -2.51
C ASP A 171 15.51 4.96 -2.47
N GLU A 172 16.21 6.10 -2.29
CA GLU A 172 15.58 7.43 -2.22
C GLU A 172 14.92 7.87 -3.53
N SER A 173 15.26 7.23 -4.64
CA SER A 173 14.70 7.54 -5.97
C SER A 173 13.33 6.89 -6.17
N TYR A 174 12.96 5.99 -5.30
CA TYR A 174 11.71 5.26 -5.36
C TYR A 174 10.94 5.41 -4.06
N PRO A 175 10.43 6.60 -3.76
CA PRO A 175 9.65 6.80 -2.54
C PRO A 175 8.31 6.09 -2.73
N GLY A 176 8.24 4.87 -2.23
CA GLY A 176 6.95 4.31 -1.93
C GLY A 176 6.25 5.26 -0.96
N ARG A 177 4.96 5.45 -1.11
CA ARG A 177 4.28 6.30 -0.16
C ARG A 177 3.25 5.53 0.62
N GLY A 178 2.00 5.88 0.63
CA GLY A 178 1.12 5.29 1.59
C GLY A 178 -0.27 5.05 1.06
N VAL A 179 -1.14 4.68 1.97
CA VAL A 179 -2.53 4.35 1.69
C VAL A 179 -3.49 5.09 2.60
N LEU A 180 -4.69 5.32 2.09
CA LEU A 180 -5.82 5.86 2.84
C LEU A 180 -7.06 5.02 2.52
N HIS A 181 -7.80 4.60 3.54
CA HIS A 181 -9.10 3.96 3.33
C HIS A 181 -10.23 4.95 3.61
N ARG A 182 -11.16 5.08 2.67
CA ARG A 182 -12.32 5.95 2.80
C ARG A 182 -13.51 5.38 2.02
N ASP A 183 -14.66 5.30 2.67
CA ASP A 183 -15.95 4.95 2.04
C ASP A 183 -15.92 3.64 1.24
N GLY A 184 -15.24 2.61 1.77
CA GLY A 184 -15.13 1.29 1.15
C GLY A 184 -14.11 1.22 0.02
N VAL A 185 -13.22 2.21 -0.12
CA VAL A 185 -12.12 2.21 -1.09
C VAL A 185 -10.79 2.44 -0.37
N LEU A 186 -9.81 1.61 -0.69
CA LEU A 186 -8.41 1.82 -0.38
C LEU A 186 -7.77 2.61 -1.52
N TYR A 187 -7.20 3.75 -1.19
CA TYR A 187 -6.41 4.58 -2.10
C TYR A 187 -4.92 4.39 -1.79
N TYR A 188 -4.13 4.14 -2.81
CA TYR A 188 -2.67 4.21 -2.75
C TYR A 188 -2.20 5.49 -3.43
N VAL A 189 -1.17 6.13 -2.89
CA VAL A 189 -0.53 7.31 -3.47
C VAL A 189 0.98 7.23 -3.37
N SER A 190 1.68 7.62 -4.42
CA SER A 190 3.16 7.66 -4.44
C SER A 190 3.73 8.88 -3.71
N TYR A 191 2.92 9.88 -3.37
CA TYR A 191 3.28 10.98 -2.46
C TYR A 191 2.04 11.50 -1.73
N SER A 192 2.20 11.84 -0.46
CA SER A 192 1.07 12.16 0.42
C SER A 192 0.35 13.45 0.07
N GLY A 193 1.03 14.40 -0.57
CA GLY A 193 0.45 15.69 -0.95
C GLY A 193 -0.70 15.60 -1.95
N ILE A 194 -0.78 14.51 -2.74
CA ILE A 194 -1.83 14.33 -3.75
C ILE A 194 -3.19 13.91 -3.16
N VAL A 195 -3.22 13.46 -1.92
CA VAL A 195 -4.45 12.93 -1.29
C VAL A 195 -5.62 13.91 -1.40
N GLY A 196 -5.37 15.20 -1.15
CA GLY A 196 -6.39 16.24 -1.26
C GLY A 196 -6.87 16.54 -2.68
N SER A 197 -6.15 16.05 -3.70
CA SER A 197 -6.48 16.24 -5.11
C SER A 197 -7.20 15.03 -5.72
N ILE A 198 -7.38 13.95 -4.96
CA ILE A 198 -8.18 12.79 -5.40
C ILE A 198 -9.67 13.16 -5.26
N VAL A 199 -10.40 13.14 -6.39
CA VAL A 199 -11.80 13.64 -6.46
C VAL A 199 -12.70 13.12 -5.34
N PRO A 200 -12.76 11.82 -5.00
CA PRO A 200 -13.59 11.35 -3.89
C PRO A 200 -13.14 11.82 -2.50
N LEU A 201 -11.93 12.33 -2.36
CA LEU A 201 -11.33 12.75 -1.08
C LEU A 201 -11.28 14.27 -0.91
N SER A 202 -11.51 15.04 -1.99
CA SER A 202 -11.34 16.51 -2.07
C SER A 202 -12.53 17.31 -1.53
N GLY A 203 -13.47 16.69 -0.81
CA GLY A 203 -14.70 17.30 -0.29
C GLY A 203 -14.57 18.03 1.05
#